data_9eab444d149c6be977da360116d303df
#
_entry.id   9eab444d149c6be977da360116d303df
#
_cell.length_a   1.000
_cell.length_b   1.000
_cell.length_c   1.000
_cell.angle_alpha   90.00
_cell.angle_beta   90.00
_cell.angle_gamma   90.00
#
_symmetry.space_group_name_H-M   'P 1'
#
loop_
_entity.id
_entity.type
_entity.pdbx_description
1 polymer ?
#
loop_
_entity_poly.entity_id
_entity_poly.type
_entity_poly.pdbx_seq_one_letter_code
_entity_poly.pdbx_strand_id
1 'polypeptide(L)'
;MNGYDIIDEAVVDAPADVVWDALIAEFRGAARWWVPANTFATVSGAPDVVGGEVGVTVHTKGVDKGGLKLRFTARTVAVAPGRRLTVEYVDGVFRGPADFRLEPLDDGHRTRVTMHFQGRPHGKLKLLSKVADIGAEHSKATLAAFVALNTLLTRPLAGRTR
;
A
#
# COMPACT_ATOMS: atom_id res chain seq x y z
N MET A 1 -8.41 -17.98 14.13
CA MET A 1 -8.29 -16.57 13.86
C MET A 1 -8.57 -16.29 12.39
N ASN A 2 -9.54 -15.44 12.16
CA ASN A 2 -10.10 -15.34 10.84
C ASN A 2 -9.45 -14.27 9.97
N GLY A 3 -9.04 -13.17 10.52
CA GLY A 3 -8.42 -12.12 9.74
C GLY A 3 -7.95 -10.98 10.61
N TYR A 4 -7.27 -10.07 9.97
CA TYR A 4 -6.81 -8.83 10.59
C TYR A 4 -7.86 -7.74 10.42
N ASP A 5 -7.85 -6.79 11.32
CA ASP A 5 -8.63 -5.56 11.20
C ASP A 5 -7.74 -4.44 11.72
N ILE A 6 -6.92 -3.91 10.81
CA ILE A 6 -5.84 -3.00 11.15
C ILE A 6 -6.02 -1.70 10.39
N ILE A 7 -6.01 -0.60 11.12
CA ILE A 7 -6.08 0.74 10.54
C ILE A 7 -4.77 1.46 10.85
N ASP A 8 -4.06 1.84 9.80
CA ASP A 8 -2.85 2.65 9.90
C ASP A 8 -3.08 3.96 9.15
N GLU A 9 -2.68 5.06 9.76
CA GLU A 9 -2.87 6.37 9.12
C GLU A 9 -1.71 7.31 9.39
N ALA A 10 -1.55 8.28 8.51
CA ALA A 10 -0.54 9.32 8.64
C ALA A 10 -1.00 10.57 7.89
N VAL A 11 -0.41 11.70 8.23
CA VAL A 11 -0.64 12.96 7.53
C VAL A 11 0.52 13.20 6.57
N VAL A 12 0.18 13.47 5.32
CA VAL A 12 1.15 13.77 4.26
C VAL A 12 0.99 15.25 3.88
N ASP A 13 2.11 15.96 3.79
CA ASP A 13 2.13 17.40 3.50
C ASP A 13 2.04 17.65 1.99
N ALA A 14 0.95 17.18 1.39
CA ALA A 14 0.66 17.35 -0.02
C ALA A 14 -0.84 17.25 -0.25
N PRO A 15 -1.38 17.87 -1.30
CA PRO A 15 -2.80 17.76 -1.64
C PRO A 15 -3.21 16.34 -1.99
N ALA A 16 -4.48 16.03 -1.84
CA ALA A 16 -5.00 14.68 -2.04
C ALA A 16 -4.81 14.17 -3.47
N ASP A 17 -4.90 15.02 -4.48
CA ASP A 17 -4.66 14.61 -5.86
C ASP A 17 -3.20 14.20 -6.08
N VAL A 18 -2.26 14.90 -5.46
CA VAL A 18 -0.83 14.56 -5.54
C VAL A 18 -0.56 13.23 -4.83
N VAL A 19 -1.17 13.05 -3.66
CA VAL A 19 -1.04 11.78 -2.91
C VAL A 19 -1.67 10.64 -3.71
N TRP A 20 -2.82 10.86 -4.30
CA TRP A 20 -3.50 9.86 -5.13
C TRP A 20 -2.63 9.41 -6.30
N ASP A 21 -2.04 10.37 -7.02
CA ASP A 21 -1.18 10.06 -8.15
C ASP A 21 0.04 9.24 -7.73
N ALA A 22 0.62 9.56 -6.57
CA ALA A 22 1.75 8.80 -6.03
C ALA A 22 1.34 7.39 -5.61
N LEU A 23 0.15 7.22 -5.05
CA LEU A 23 -0.39 5.91 -4.67
C LEU A 23 -0.60 5.04 -5.91
N ILE A 24 -1.25 5.56 -6.92
CA ILE A 24 -1.51 4.81 -8.15
C ILE A 24 -0.21 4.50 -8.89
N ALA A 25 0.73 5.44 -8.93
CA ALA A 25 2.05 5.20 -9.55
C ALA A 25 2.80 4.07 -8.85
N GLU A 26 2.73 4.02 -7.51
CA GLU A 26 3.37 2.94 -6.76
C GLU A 26 2.77 1.59 -7.12
N PHE A 27 1.45 1.52 -7.22
CA PHE A 27 0.76 0.28 -7.60
C PHE A 27 1.02 -0.11 -9.06
N ARG A 28 1.45 0.83 -9.90
CA ARG A 28 1.89 0.53 -11.28
C ARG A 28 3.35 0.08 -11.33
N GLY A 29 4.06 0.08 -10.21
CA GLY A 29 5.42 -0.44 -10.14
C GLY A 29 6.51 0.62 -10.03
N ALA A 30 6.19 1.85 -9.64
CA ALA A 30 7.18 2.92 -9.53
C ALA A 30 8.28 2.63 -8.52
N ALA A 31 7.98 1.86 -7.46
CA ALA A 31 8.93 1.45 -6.44
C ALA A 31 9.67 2.64 -5.81
N ARG A 32 8.93 3.66 -5.40
CA ARG A 32 9.50 4.91 -4.91
C ARG A 32 9.35 5.13 -3.41
N TRP A 33 8.32 4.56 -2.79
CA TRP A 33 8.08 4.86 -1.38
C TRP A 33 7.63 3.66 -0.53
N TRP A 34 7.08 2.60 -1.10
CA TRP A 34 6.75 1.41 -0.31
C TRP A 34 7.94 0.43 -0.24
N VAL A 35 9.01 0.74 -0.88
CA VAL A 35 10.26 -0.02 -0.78
C VAL A 35 10.99 0.37 0.51
N PRO A 36 11.76 -0.52 1.11
CA PRO A 36 12.12 -1.85 0.61
C PRO A 36 11.12 -2.96 0.98
N ALA A 37 10.01 -2.63 1.63
CA ALA A 37 9.09 -3.65 2.14
C ALA A 37 8.28 -4.31 1.02
N ASN A 38 7.66 -3.53 0.15
CA ASN A 38 6.77 -4.04 -0.88
C ASN A 38 7.14 -3.52 -2.25
N THR A 39 6.95 -4.37 -3.26
CA THR A 39 6.95 -3.96 -4.66
C THR A 39 5.65 -4.40 -5.31
N PHE A 40 5.28 -3.69 -6.39
CA PHE A 40 4.00 -3.90 -7.07
C PHE A 40 4.22 -4.04 -8.56
N ALA A 41 3.36 -4.79 -9.23
CA ALA A 41 3.40 -4.94 -10.68
C ALA A 41 1.98 -5.12 -11.21
N THR A 42 1.65 -4.45 -12.30
CA THR A 42 0.35 -4.62 -12.95
C THR A 42 0.24 -6.03 -13.49
N VAL A 43 -0.84 -6.72 -13.13
CA VAL A 43 -1.18 -8.04 -13.68
C VAL A 43 -2.13 -7.87 -14.86
N SER A 44 -3.19 -7.09 -14.69
CA SER A 44 -4.13 -6.77 -15.76
C SER A 44 -4.84 -5.47 -15.46
N GLY A 45 -5.24 -4.73 -16.50
CA GLY A 45 -5.94 -3.46 -16.34
C GLY A 45 -5.10 -2.40 -15.64
N ALA A 46 -5.76 -1.50 -14.94
CA ALA A 46 -5.12 -0.40 -14.22
C ALA A 46 -5.55 -0.41 -12.75
N PRO A 47 -4.66 0.00 -11.82
CA PRO A 47 -4.98 -0.01 -10.38
C PRO A 47 -6.19 0.88 -10.02
N ASP A 48 -6.41 1.94 -10.76
CA ASP A 48 -7.48 2.90 -10.51
C ASP A 48 -8.73 2.65 -11.36
N VAL A 49 -8.86 1.44 -11.90
CA VAL A 49 -10.04 1.03 -12.68
C VAL A 49 -10.59 -0.26 -12.06
N VAL A 50 -11.90 -0.31 -11.81
CA VAL A 50 -12.54 -1.50 -11.25
C VAL A 50 -12.23 -2.70 -12.14
N GLY A 51 -11.80 -3.81 -11.52
CA GLY A 51 -11.38 -5.02 -12.21
C GLY A 51 -9.89 -5.10 -12.47
N GLY A 52 -9.14 -4.00 -12.34
CA GLY A 52 -7.69 -4.02 -12.49
C GLY A 52 -7.03 -4.84 -11.40
N GLU A 53 -5.94 -5.52 -11.73
CA GLU A 53 -5.24 -6.40 -10.80
C GLU A 53 -3.78 -6.02 -10.69
N VAL A 54 -3.30 -5.97 -9.44
CA VAL A 54 -1.92 -5.64 -9.09
C VAL A 54 -1.32 -6.80 -8.31
N GLY A 55 -0.18 -7.29 -8.76
CA GLY A 55 0.60 -8.26 -8.00
C GLY A 55 1.42 -7.55 -6.94
N VAL A 56 1.31 -8.02 -5.71
CA VAL A 56 2.05 -7.47 -4.57
C VAL A 56 3.08 -8.48 -4.11
N THR A 57 4.32 -8.04 -3.94
CA THR A 57 5.37 -8.86 -3.34
C THR A 57 5.85 -8.19 -2.08
N VAL A 58 5.73 -8.89 -0.95
CA VAL A 58 6.28 -8.46 0.33
C VAL A 58 7.67 -9.07 0.48
N HIS A 59 8.68 -8.23 0.68
CA HIS A 59 10.07 -8.63 0.84
C HIS A 59 10.41 -8.60 2.32
N THR A 60 10.35 -9.76 2.98
CA THR A 60 10.45 -9.82 4.44
C THR A 60 11.78 -9.31 5.00
N LYS A 61 12.83 -9.30 4.18
CA LYS A 61 14.13 -8.73 4.54
C LYS A 61 14.51 -7.52 3.70
N GLY A 62 13.58 -7.03 2.88
CA GLY A 62 13.82 -5.96 1.94
C GLY A 62 14.19 -6.47 0.55
N VAL A 63 14.02 -5.59 -0.43
CA VAL A 63 14.31 -5.89 -1.84
C VAL A 63 15.79 -6.25 -1.97
N ASP A 64 16.09 -7.32 -2.71
CA ASP A 64 17.44 -7.79 -3.01
C ASP A 64 18.26 -8.21 -1.80
N LYS A 65 17.61 -8.43 -0.65
CA LYS A 65 18.29 -8.88 0.56
C LYS A 65 18.09 -10.37 0.83
N GLY A 66 17.49 -11.10 -0.10
CA GLY A 66 17.13 -12.50 0.12
C GLY A 66 15.93 -12.60 1.06
N GLY A 67 15.79 -13.72 1.73
CA GLY A 67 14.67 -13.94 2.63
C GLY A 67 13.41 -14.37 1.92
N LEU A 68 12.36 -14.53 2.69
CA LEU A 68 11.07 -15.01 2.20
C LEU A 68 10.33 -13.89 1.46
N LYS A 69 9.78 -14.23 0.31
CA LYS A 69 8.90 -13.32 -0.43
C LYS A 69 7.47 -13.84 -0.33
N LEU A 70 6.56 -12.94 0.00
CA LEU A 70 5.13 -13.25 0.10
C LEU A 70 4.42 -12.57 -1.05
N ARG A 71 3.65 -13.33 -1.83
CA ARG A 71 2.98 -12.82 -3.03
C ARG A 71 1.49 -12.97 -2.93
N PHE A 72 0.79 -11.94 -3.39
CA PHE A 72 -0.67 -11.97 -3.50
C PHE A 72 -1.12 -10.99 -4.58
N THR A 73 -2.37 -11.08 -4.99
CA THR A 73 -2.96 -10.21 -6.01
C THR A 73 -4.08 -9.40 -5.39
N ALA A 74 -4.06 -8.09 -5.64
CA ALA A 74 -5.12 -7.17 -5.25
C ALA A 74 -5.94 -6.79 -6.48
N ARG A 75 -7.25 -7.01 -6.41
CA ARG A 75 -8.18 -6.60 -7.46
C ARG A 75 -8.95 -5.37 -7.00
N THR A 76 -8.95 -4.33 -7.82
CA THR A 76 -9.72 -3.12 -7.52
C THR A 76 -11.20 -3.40 -7.64
N VAL A 77 -11.96 -3.11 -6.58
CA VAL A 77 -13.41 -3.34 -6.55
C VAL A 77 -14.22 -2.06 -6.46
N ALA A 78 -13.62 -0.96 -6.00
CA ALA A 78 -14.28 0.34 -5.96
C ALA A 78 -13.25 1.46 -6.04
N VAL A 79 -13.59 2.53 -6.73
CA VAL A 79 -12.71 3.69 -6.90
C VAL A 79 -13.53 4.97 -6.77
N ALA A 80 -13.08 5.87 -5.90
CA ALA A 80 -13.49 7.26 -5.90
C ALA A 80 -12.20 8.08 -6.09
N PRO A 81 -11.91 8.54 -7.31
CA PRO A 81 -10.60 9.13 -7.61
C PRO A 81 -10.22 10.26 -6.66
N GLY A 82 -9.00 10.22 -6.17
CA GLY A 82 -8.51 11.21 -5.21
C GLY A 82 -9.02 11.03 -3.79
N ARG A 83 -9.89 10.05 -3.53
CA ARG A 83 -10.53 9.87 -2.22
C ARG A 83 -10.44 8.47 -1.67
N ARG A 84 -10.67 7.45 -2.49
CA ARG A 84 -10.78 6.09 -1.97
C ARG A 84 -10.47 5.06 -3.04
N LEU A 85 -9.73 4.04 -2.63
CA LEU A 85 -9.46 2.86 -3.45
C LEU A 85 -9.73 1.64 -2.58
N THR A 86 -10.67 0.80 -3.00
CA THR A 86 -10.97 -0.45 -2.30
C THR A 86 -10.54 -1.61 -3.17
N VAL A 87 -9.80 -2.53 -2.57
CA VAL A 87 -9.31 -3.73 -3.24
C VAL A 87 -9.76 -4.97 -2.49
N GLU A 88 -9.79 -6.08 -3.22
CA GLU A 88 -9.98 -7.41 -2.67
C GLU A 88 -8.74 -8.23 -2.98
N TYR A 89 -8.14 -8.85 -1.98
CA TYR A 89 -7.05 -9.80 -2.19
C TYR A 89 -7.65 -11.12 -2.64
N VAL A 90 -7.34 -11.52 -3.86
CA VAL A 90 -8.04 -12.62 -4.55
C VAL A 90 -7.16 -13.83 -4.79
N ASP A 91 -5.85 -13.71 -4.61
CA ASP A 91 -4.92 -14.79 -4.88
C ASP A 91 -3.68 -14.63 -4.01
N GLY A 92 -2.98 -15.74 -3.75
CA GLY A 92 -1.74 -15.73 -2.98
C GLY A 92 -1.97 -15.88 -1.48
N VAL A 93 -1.08 -15.27 -0.69
CA VAL A 93 -0.99 -15.50 0.76
C VAL A 93 -2.03 -14.74 1.58
N PHE A 94 -2.75 -13.79 0.99
CA PHE A 94 -3.84 -13.07 1.66
C PHE A 94 -5.13 -13.16 0.89
N ARG A 95 -6.24 -13.13 1.63
CA ARG A 95 -7.60 -13.00 1.10
C ARG A 95 -8.32 -11.92 1.90
N GLY A 96 -9.31 -11.27 1.30
CA GLY A 96 -10.14 -10.29 1.98
C GLY A 96 -9.87 -8.87 1.51
N PRO A 97 -10.59 -7.87 2.07
CA PRO A 97 -10.54 -6.51 1.57
C PRO A 97 -9.41 -5.69 2.20
N ALA A 98 -9.00 -4.66 1.46
CA ALA A 98 -8.23 -3.55 1.98
C ALA A 98 -8.73 -2.26 1.35
N ASP A 99 -8.58 -1.16 2.05
CA ASP A 99 -9.16 0.11 1.67
C ASP A 99 -8.15 1.22 1.93
N PHE A 100 -7.98 2.09 0.95
CA PHE A 100 -7.15 3.29 1.08
C PHE A 100 -8.05 4.51 1.01
N ARG A 101 -7.93 5.40 1.98
CA ARG A 101 -8.73 6.64 2.03
C ARG A 101 -7.82 7.84 2.12
N LEU A 102 -8.19 8.88 1.40
CA LEU A 102 -7.50 10.16 1.41
C LEU A 102 -8.48 11.23 1.85
N GLU A 103 -8.16 11.89 2.96
CA GLU A 103 -8.99 12.97 3.51
C GLU A 103 -8.22 14.28 3.44
N PRO A 104 -8.70 15.27 2.68
CA PRO A 104 -8.04 16.58 2.65
C PRO A 104 -8.11 17.28 4.00
N LEU A 105 -7.00 17.88 4.39
CA LEU A 105 -6.87 18.67 5.61
C LEU A 105 -6.34 20.06 5.26
N ASP A 106 -6.55 21.03 6.16
CA ASP A 106 -5.98 22.38 6.03
C ASP A 106 -6.27 23.02 4.68
N ASP A 107 -7.54 23.10 4.33
CA ASP A 107 -8.01 23.66 3.06
C ASP A 107 -7.41 22.97 1.84
N GLY A 108 -7.11 21.66 1.97
CA GLY A 108 -6.59 20.85 0.89
C GLY A 108 -5.08 20.85 0.76
N HIS A 109 -4.34 21.50 1.66
CA HIS A 109 -2.88 21.55 1.59
C HIS A 109 -2.23 20.27 2.08
N ARG A 110 -2.90 19.52 2.95
CA ARG A 110 -2.40 18.26 3.49
C ARG A 110 -3.45 17.17 3.33
N THR A 111 -3.03 15.94 3.51
CA THR A 111 -3.92 14.77 3.33
C THR A 111 -3.69 13.77 4.45
N ARG A 112 -4.77 13.32 5.08
CA ARG A 112 -4.71 12.12 5.92
C ARG A 112 -4.86 10.92 5.02
N VAL A 113 -3.86 10.04 5.05
CA VAL A 113 -3.87 8.78 4.32
C VAL A 113 -4.17 7.68 5.32
N THR A 114 -5.17 6.86 5.02
CA THR A 114 -5.55 5.74 5.87
C THR A 114 -5.55 4.46 5.05
N MET A 115 -4.93 3.41 5.57
CA MET A 115 -5.06 2.06 5.04
C MET A 115 -5.81 1.21 6.06
N HIS A 116 -6.93 0.64 5.65
CA HIS A 116 -7.68 -0.30 6.45
C HIS A 116 -7.48 -1.69 5.87
N PHE A 117 -6.69 -2.50 6.54
CA PHE A 117 -6.33 -3.84 6.09
C PHE A 117 -7.18 -4.87 6.84
N GLN A 118 -7.99 -5.60 6.10
CA GLN A 118 -8.86 -6.64 6.65
C GLN A 118 -8.58 -8.01 6.02
N GLY A 119 -7.37 -8.19 5.50
CA GLY A 119 -6.95 -9.45 4.91
C GLY A 119 -6.80 -10.54 5.96
N ARG A 120 -6.89 -11.77 5.50
CA ARG A 120 -6.62 -12.95 6.32
C ARG A 120 -5.53 -13.79 5.66
N PRO A 121 -4.68 -14.41 6.46
CA PRO A 121 -3.63 -15.28 5.92
C PRO A 121 -4.24 -16.47 5.19
N HIS A 122 -3.58 -16.91 4.14
CA HIS A 122 -4.00 -18.05 3.34
C HIS A 122 -2.77 -18.91 2.99
N GLY A 123 -2.99 -20.21 2.85
CA GLY A 123 -1.92 -21.13 2.46
C GLY A 123 -0.78 -21.17 3.49
N LYS A 124 0.46 -21.13 3.02
CA LYS A 124 1.62 -21.22 3.89
C LYS A 124 1.72 -20.08 4.89
N LEU A 125 1.20 -18.91 4.57
CA LEU A 125 1.20 -17.81 5.51
C LEU A 125 0.29 -18.05 6.70
N LYS A 126 -0.76 -18.84 6.51
CA LYS A 126 -1.64 -19.25 7.62
C LYS A 126 -0.87 -20.03 8.68
N LEU A 127 0.10 -20.84 8.27
CA LEU A 127 0.97 -21.55 9.21
C LEU A 127 1.95 -20.60 9.90
N LEU A 128 2.55 -19.68 9.14
CA LEU A 128 3.50 -18.71 9.70
C LEU A 128 2.83 -17.76 10.69
N SER A 129 1.55 -17.43 10.48
CA SER A 129 0.83 -16.51 11.37
C SER A 129 0.66 -17.04 12.79
N LYS A 130 0.91 -18.34 13.00
CA LYS A 130 0.87 -18.94 14.33
C LYS A 130 2.14 -18.67 15.15
N VAL A 131 3.23 -18.27 14.49
CA VAL A 131 4.52 -18.08 15.15
C VAL A 131 5.10 -16.68 14.94
N ALA A 132 4.52 -15.88 14.07
CA ALA A 132 4.99 -14.54 13.76
C ALA A 132 3.86 -13.54 13.88
N ASP A 133 4.18 -12.33 14.37
CA ASP A 133 3.19 -11.26 14.46
C ASP A 133 3.12 -10.52 13.11
N ILE A 134 2.35 -11.09 12.20
CA ILE A 134 2.20 -10.55 10.84
C ILE A 134 1.48 -9.20 10.88
N GLY A 135 0.52 -9.04 11.78
CA GLY A 135 -0.20 -7.77 11.92
C GLY A 135 0.71 -6.64 12.33
N ALA A 136 1.58 -6.85 13.33
CA ALA A 136 2.53 -5.82 13.76
C ALA A 136 3.54 -5.50 12.66
N GLU A 137 4.02 -6.50 11.92
CA GLU A 137 4.95 -6.28 10.82
C GLU A 137 4.27 -5.52 9.67
N HIS A 138 3.00 -5.82 9.38
CA HIS A 138 2.22 -5.10 8.39
C HIS A 138 2.09 -3.61 8.75
N SER A 139 1.73 -3.30 9.99
CA SER A 139 1.60 -1.92 10.45
C SER A 139 2.92 -1.19 10.40
N LYS A 140 3.99 -1.82 10.84
CA LYS A 140 5.33 -1.23 10.79
C LYS A 140 5.72 -0.86 9.36
N ALA A 141 5.52 -1.76 8.41
CA ALA A 141 5.85 -1.52 7.01
C ALA A 141 4.96 -0.43 6.40
N THR A 142 3.66 -0.44 6.71
CA THR A 142 2.71 0.55 6.19
C THR A 142 3.03 1.95 6.70
N LEU A 143 3.30 2.09 8.00
CA LEU A 143 3.63 3.40 8.57
C LEU A 143 4.97 3.91 8.03
N ALA A 144 5.96 3.03 7.86
CA ALA A 144 7.23 3.39 7.24
C ALA A 144 7.02 3.86 5.79
N ALA A 145 6.13 3.20 5.05
CA ALA A 145 5.79 3.60 3.69
C ALA A 145 5.17 4.99 3.65
N PHE A 146 4.26 5.29 4.58
CA PHE A 146 3.64 6.62 4.63
C PHE A 146 4.65 7.72 4.98
N VAL A 147 5.61 7.44 5.85
CA VAL A 147 6.71 8.38 6.12
C VAL A 147 7.54 8.61 4.86
N ALA A 148 7.86 7.55 4.13
CA ALA A 148 8.59 7.66 2.88
C ALA A 148 7.82 8.42 1.81
N LEU A 149 6.51 8.22 1.75
CA LEU A 149 5.63 8.96 0.85
C LEU A 149 5.67 10.45 1.15
N ASN A 150 5.55 10.81 2.42
CA ASN A 150 5.63 12.23 2.82
C ASN A 150 6.99 12.83 2.42
N THR A 151 8.07 12.11 2.68
CA THR A 151 9.42 12.56 2.31
C THR A 151 9.53 12.75 0.79
N LEU A 152 9.00 11.81 0.01
CA LEU A 152 9.04 11.89 -1.44
C LEU A 152 8.31 13.14 -1.96
N LEU A 153 7.14 13.42 -1.42
CA LEU A 153 6.28 14.48 -1.94
C LEU A 153 6.66 15.87 -1.41
N THR A 154 7.46 15.94 -0.34
CA THR A 154 7.86 17.22 0.25
C THR A 154 9.30 17.60 -0.03
N ARG A 155 10.13 16.66 -0.52
CA ARG A 155 11.53 17.00 -0.77
C ARG A 155 11.65 17.92 -1.99
N PRO A 156 12.64 18.84 -1.98
CA PRO A 156 12.89 19.70 -3.13
C PRO A 156 13.26 18.87 -4.36
N LEU A 157 12.86 19.32 -5.55
CA LEU A 157 13.23 18.68 -6.80
C LEU A 157 14.73 18.83 -7.01
N ALA A 158 15.40 17.72 -7.36
CA ALA A 158 16.81 17.73 -7.67
C ALA A 158 17.06 18.61 -8.89
N GLY A 159 18.12 19.43 -8.83
CA GLY A 159 18.47 20.31 -9.94
C GLY A 159 17.64 21.58 -10.04
N ARG A 160 16.65 21.78 -9.16
CA ARG A 160 15.90 23.03 -9.14
C ARG A 160 16.81 24.15 -8.66
N THR A 161 16.93 25.19 -9.45
CA THR A 161 17.66 26.38 -9.07
C THR A 161 16.69 27.50 -8.77
N ARG A 162 17.14 28.42 -7.98
CA ARG A 162 16.38 29.61 -7.60
C ARG A 162 16.89 30.82 -8.32
#